data_12d3d232c91bbfe1787fffd64d94e581
#
_entry.id   12d3d232c91bbfe1787fffd64d94e581
#
_cell.length_a   1.000
_cell.length_b   1.000
_cell.length_c   1.000
_cell.angle_alpha   90.00
_cell.angle_beta   90.00
_cell.angle_gamma   90.00
#
_symmetry.space_group_name_H-M   'P 1'
#
loop_
_entity.id
_entity.type
_entity.pdbx_description
1 polymer ?
#
loop_
_entity_poly.entity_id
_entity_poly.type
_entity_poly.pdbx_seq_one_letter_code
_entity_poly.pdbx_strand_id
1 'polypeptide(L)'
;MPKQKKIKSVHGAYFALAIAFLALVINFWAWSLLSPIGSKLASELVLTPLKLSLLLAVPVVVGSLGRIFFGMLTDKFGGKTMFAVISILTAIPVFALVFSDSYSQLIITAIFLGFGGASFVIGIPFVSAWFLPEKRGLMLGIYSMGNAGTALSGFATPRLAEAFGRDMTFIIVACLLVIMAMIFVFWGKNAPGWKPAKGSSILRLVAASKLRLTWDLSSVYAVTFGAFVAFGVYLPVLLKVSYGLSLTDAATRAAGFVLLATIARPVGGWLSDKVGARRVVQAALCTIIPLAVFVAFQPTLEPQTTVAYLTLAFVLGCANGAVFAMVGKLAKPEVMGSVTGIVGAAGGFGGFLPPLLLGFTYQRMHSYSLALILLAVAAFTALIYIHRRFKDKNLYAMV
;
A
#
# COMPACT_ATOMS: atom_id res chain seq x y z
N MET A 1 -27.86 -2.55 -32.57
CA MET A 1 -26.89 -2.74 -31.50
C MET A 1 -25.98 -3.89 -31.87
N PRO A 2 -24.67 -3.72 -32.08
CA PRO A 2 -23.78 -4.82 -32.37
C PRO A 2 -23.64 -5.68 -31.12
N LYS A 3 -23.85 -7.01 -31.26
CA LYS A 3 -23.66 -8.01 -30.24
C LYS A 3 -22.22 -7.91 -29.70
N GLN A 4 -22.05 -7.43 -28.46
CA GLN A 4 -20.76 -7.49 -27.78
C GLN A 4 -20.32 -8.95 -27.75
N LYS A 5 -19.27 -9.30 -28.51
CA LYS A 5 -18.59 -10.57 -28.39
C LYS A 5 -18.20 -10.71 -26.93
N LYS A 6 -18.78 -11.70 -26.22
CA LYS A 6 -18.29 -12.17 -24.92
C LYS A 6 -16.82 -12.51 -25.09
N ILE A 7 -15.94 -11.60 -24.73
CA ILE A 7 -14.50 -11.87 -24.68
C ILE A 7 -14.36 -12.89 -23.55
N LYS A 8 -14.11 -14.16 -23.93
CA LYS A 8 -13.74 -15.22 -22.98
C LYS A 8 -12.57 -14.69 -22.14
N SER A 9 -12.54 -15.02 -20.83
CA SER A 9 -11.40 -14.69 -19.97
C SER A 9 -10.10 -15.01 -20.72
N VAL A 10 -9.24 -14.00 -20.85
CA VAL A 10 -8.01 -14.16 -21.62
C VAL A 10 -7.19 -15.25 -20.95
N HIS A 11 -6.84 -16.30 -21.73
CA HIS A 11 -5.98 -17.38 -21.23
C HIS A 11 -4.71 -16.76 -20.63
N GLY A 12 -4.40 -17.06 -19.36
CA GLY A 12 -3.25 -16.50 -18.65
C GLY A 12 -3.56 -15.31 -17.72
N ALA A 13 -4.79 -14.75 -17.68
CA ALA A 13 -5.11 -13.63 -16.82
C ALA A 13 -4.90 -13.93 -15.32
N TYR A 14 -5.33 -15.10 -14.86
CA TYR A 14 -5.16 -15.52 -13.48
C TYR A 14 -3.69 -15.84 -13.13
N PHE A 15 -2.93 -16.38 -14.11
CA PHE A 15 -1.50 -16.54 -13.95
C PHE A 15 -0.79 -15.20 -13.83
N ALA A 16 -1.13 -14.22 -14.68
CA ALA A 16 -0.60 -12.87 -14.58
C ALA A 16 -0.92 -12.19 -13.22
N LEU A 17 -2.15 -12.39 -12.72
CA LEU A 17 -2.54 -11.93 -11.39
C LEU A 17 -1.71 -12.60 -10.29
N ALA A 18 -1.52 -13.92 -10.35
CA ALA A 18 -0.78 -14.68 -9.35
C ALA A 18 0.69 -14.25 -9.27
N ILE A 19 1.38 -14.12 -10.42
CA ILE A 19 2.78 -13.68 -10.43
C ILE A 19 2.93 -12.22 -10.01
N ALA A 20 1.97 -11.34 -10.36
CA ALA A 20 1.97 -9.96 -9.91
C ALA A 20 1.74 -9.86 -8.39
N PHE A 21 0.82 -10.66 -7.84
CA PHE A 21 0.58 -10.75 -6.40
C PHE A 21 1.84 -11.23 -5.67
N LEU A 22 2.47 -12.32 -6.11
CA LEU A 22 3.69 -12.84 -5.51
C LEU A 22 4.85 -11.84 -5.60
N ALA A 23 5.01 -11.17 -6.74
CA ALA A 23 6.02 -10.13 -6.88
C ALA A 23 5.79 -8.99 -5.90
N LEU A 24 4.53 -8.57 -5.69
CA LEU A 24 4.20 -7.55 -4.72
C LEU A 24 4.52 -8.02 -3.29
N VAL A 25 4.15 -9.25 -2.92
CA VAL A 25 4.47 -9.82 -1.60
C VAL A 25 5.98 -9.79 -1.35
N ILE A 26 6.79 -10.28 -2.29
CA ILE A 26 8.25 -10.39 -2.10
C ILE A 26 8.92 -9.00 -2.09
N ASN A 27 8.51 -8.08 -2.98
CA ASN A 27 9.02 -6.71 -2.98
C ASN A 27 8.64 -5.95 -1.69
N PHE A 28 7.42 -6.17 -1.14
CA PHE A 28 6.99 -5.55 0.11
C PHE A 28 7.66 -6.18 1.33
N TRP A 29 7.97 -7.48 1.28
CA TRP A 29 8.83 -8.11 2.27
C TRP A 29 10.20 -7.45 2.29
N ALA A 30 10.87 -7.34 1.14
CA ALA A 30 12.16 -6.67 1.01
C ALA A 30 12.12 -5.21 1.47
N TRP A 31 11.09 -4.46 1.06
CA TRP A 31 10.90 -3.06 1.43
C TRP A 31 10.84 -2.83 2.94
N SER A 32 10.25 -3.76 3.69
CA SER A 32 10.12 -3.67 5.15
C SER A 32 11.15 -4.51 5.91
N LEU A 33 12.18 -5.03 5.23
CA LEU A 33 13.13 -6.01 5.75
C LEU A 33 13.89 -5.53 7.00
N LEU A 34 14.25 -4.25 7.08
CA LEU A 34 14.99 -3.67 8.19
C LEU A 34 14.15 -3.48 9.45
N SER A 35 12.83 -3.30 9.31
CA SER A 35 11.97 -2.97 10.44
C SER A 35 11.95 -4.06 11.54
N PRO A 36 11.75 -5.35 11.21
CA PRO A 36 11.68 -6.41 12.22
C PRO A 36 13.01 -6.68 12.96
N ILE A 37 14.14 -6.33 12.35
CA ILE A 37 15.49 -6.51 12.94
C ILE A 37 16.11 -5.18 13.40
N GLY A 38 15.34 -4.09 13.36
CA GLY A 38 15.83 -2.75 13.67
C GLY A 38 16.41 -2.60 15.06
N SER A 39 15.80 -3.23 16.08
CA SER A 39 16.33 -3.21 17.45
C SER A 39 17.68 -3.91 17.55
N LYS A 40 17.86 -5.04 16.84
CA LYS A 40 19.12 -5.77 16.79
C LYS A 40 20.21 -4.93 16.09
N LEU A 41 19.89 -4.33 14.96
CA LEU A 41 20.80 -3.40 14.28
C LEU A 41 21.17 -2.18 15.14
N ALA A 42 20.20 -1.66 15.91
CA ALA A 42 20.46 -0.55 16.83
C ALA A 42 21.43 -0.92 17.93
N SER A 43 21.34 -2.13 18.49
CA SER A 43 22.29 -2.62 19.52
C SER A 43 23.66 -2.92 18.93
N GLU A 44 23.74 -3.56 17.76
CA GLU A 44 25.01 -3.91 17.10
C GLU A 44 25.84 -2.68 16.68
N LEU A 45 25.16 -1.63 16.17
CA LEU A 45 25.81 -0.41 15.66
C LEU A 45 25.70 0.78 16.63
N VAL A 46 25.24 0.57 17.85
CA VAL A 46 25.05 1.61 18.88
C VAL A 46 24.29 2.83 18.32
N LEU A 47 23.15 2.57 17.63
CA LEU A 47 22.38 3.62 17.02
C LEU A 47 21.56 4.38 18.05
N THR A 48 21.53 5.71 17.92
CA THR A 48 20.58 6.53 18.68
C THR A 48 19.15 6.28 18.17
N PRO A 49 18.11 6.50 19.02
CA PRO A 49 16.71 6.36 18.59
C PRO A 49 16.37 7.14 17.32
N LEU A 50 16.97 8.34 17.14
CA LEU A 50 16.78 9.14 15.95
C LEU A 50 17.38 8.47 14.70
N LYS A 51 18.61 7.95 14.80
CA LYS A 51 19.26 7.22 13.69
C LYS A 51 18.47 5.99 13.27
N LEU A 52 17.97 5.22 14.24
CA LEU A 52 17.10 4.08 13.94
C LEU A 52 15.81 4.50 13.26
N SER A 53 15.13 5.52 13.79
CA SER A 53 13.88 6.04 13.20
C SER A 53 14.08 6.51 11.77
N LEU A 54 15.18 7.22 11.47
CA LEU A 54 15.52 7.64 10.11
C LEU A 54 15.79 6.44 9.21
N LEU A 55 16.55 5.44 9.67
CA LEU A 55 16.83 4.23 8.91
C LEU A 55 15.56 3.50 8.47
N LEU A 56 14.56 3.43 9.35
CA LEU A 56 13.28 2.76 9.06
C LEU A 56 12.32 3.62 8.24
N ALA A 57 12.41 4.96 8.35
CA ALA A 57 11.53 5.89 7.63
C ALA A 57 11.96 6.14 6.17
N VAL A 58 13.26 6.13 5.90
CA VAL A 58 13.80 6.43 4.57
C VAL A 58 13.22 5.54 3.46
N PRO A 59 13.14 4.21 3.59
CA PRO A 59 12.53 3.37 2.56
C PRO A 59 11.07 3.74 2.28
N VAL A 60 10.32 4.18 3.29
CA VAL A 60 8.91 4.56 3.15
C VAL A 60 8.76 5.81 2.30
N VAL A 61 9.56 6.83 2.56
CA VAL A 61 9.55 8.09 1.81
C VAL A 61 9.97 7.86 0.37
N VAL A 62 11.10 7.16 0.18
CA VAL A 62 11.61 6.86 -1.17
C VAL A 62 10.63 5.98 -1.95
N GLY A 63 10.04 4.97 -1.31
CA GLY A 63 9.01 4.14 -1.93
C GLY A 63 7.78 4.94 -2.35
N SER A 64 7.36 5.92 -1.54
CA SER A 64 6.23 6.79 -1.87
C SER A 64 6.52 7.68 -3.08
N LEU A 65 7.68 8.31 -3.12
CA LEU A 65 8.12 9.11 -4.27
C LEU A 65 8.35 8.25 -5.51
N GLY A 66 8.97 7.08 -5.33
CA GLY A 66 9.23 6.12 -6.38
C GLY A 66 7.96 5.65 -7.10
N ARG A 67 6.80 5.62 -6.43
CA ARG A 67 5.51 5.28 -7.04
C ARG A 67 5.18 6.17 -8.23
N ILE A 68 5.48 7.47 -8.16
CA ILE A 68 5.24 8.41 -9.27
C ILE A 68 6.08 8.01 -10.47
N PHE A 69 7.37 7.77 -10.24
CA PHE A 69 8.33 7.45 -11.29
C PHE A 69 8.04 6.07 -11.92
N PHE A 70 7.89 5.03 -11.12
CA PHE A 70 7.62 3.68 -11.62
C PHE A 70 6.22 3.54 -12.24
N GLY A 71 5.23 4.28 -11.74
CA GLY A 71 3.91 4.36 -12.35
C GLY A 71 3.97 4.92 -13.78
N MET A 72 4.68 6.03 -13.96
CA MET A 72 4.91 6.66 -15.25
C MET A 72 5.67 5.72 -16.23
N LEU A 73 6.68 5.01 -15.75
CA LEU A 73 7.44 4.06 -16.57
C LEU A 73 6.61 2.85 -16.97
N THR A 74 5.67 2.43 -16.12
CA THR A 74 4.78 1.29 -16.40
C THR A 74 3.89 1.55 -17.61
N ASP A 75 3.42 2.78 -17.80
CA ASP A 75 2.66 3.16 -18.99
C ASP A 75 3.45 2.96 -20.29
N LYS A 76 4.77 3.14 -20.24
CA LYS A 76 5.66 3.04 -21.41
C LYS A 76 6.18 1.62 -21.66
N PHE A 77 6.65 0.95 -20.62
CA PHE A 77 7.37 -0.32 -20.76
C PHE A 77 6.50 -1.55 -20.43
N GLY A 78 5.31 -1.34 -19.84
CA GLY A 78 4.40 -2.40 -19.44
C GLY A 78 4.79 -3.07 -18.13
N GLY A 79 3.80 -3.70 -17.50
CA GLY A 79 4.00 -4.33 -16.19
C GLY A 79 4.97 -5.49 -16.19
N LYS A 80 5.02 -6.30 -17.28
CA LYS A 80 6.00 -7.38 -17.42
C LYS A 80 7.41 -6.88 -17.16
N THR A 81 7.85 -5.90 -17.95
CA THR A 81 9.20 -5.34 -17.87
C THR A 81 9.43 -4.65 -16.53
N MET A 82 8.46 -3.88 -16.07
CA MET A 82 8.62 -3.09 -14.85
C MET A 82 8.67 -3.94 -13.59
N PHE A 83 7.94 -5.07 -13.50
CA PHE A 83 8.10 -6.01 -12.39
C PHE A 83 9.48 -6.70 -12.39
N ALA A 84 10.01 -7.07 -13.54
CA ALA A 84 11.36 -7.60 -13.62
C ALA A 84 12.39 -6.56 -13.17
N VAL A 85 12.29 -5.34 -13.67
CA VAL A 85 13.20 -4.24 -13.33
C VAL A 85 13.14 -3.89 -11.85
N ILE A 86 11.93 -3.71 -11.27
CA ILE A 86 11.80 -3.33 -9.86
C ILE A 86 12.32 -4.41 -8.92
N SER A 87 12.09 -5.70 -9.26
CA SER A 87 12.58 -6.80 -8.46
C SER A 87 14.11 -6.88 -8.45
N ILE A 88 14.78 -6.63 -9.59
CA ILE A 88 16.25 -6.54 -9.65
C ILE A 88 16.75 -5.29 -8.91
N LEU A 89 16.13 -4.13 -9.14
CA LEU A 89 16.51 -2.89 -8.44
C LEU A 89 16.35 -2.99 -6.93
N THR A 90 15.44 -3.84 -6.45
CA THR A 90 15.27 -4.12 -5.01
C THR A 90 16.23 -5.21 -4.53
N ALA A 91 16.55 -6.22 -5.36
CA ALA A 91 17.48 -7.28 -5.01
C ALA A 91 18.90 -6.76 -4.74
N ILE A 92 19.36 -5.79 -5.53
CA ILE A 92 20.69 -5.19 -5.39
C ILE A 92 20.92 -4.61 -3.98
N PRO A 93 20.10 -3.69 -3.46
CA PRO A 93 20.28 -3.17 -2.11
C PRO A 93 20.05 -4.23 -1.02
N VAL A 94 19.12 -5.18 -1.20
CA VAL A 94 18.95 -6.28 -0.25
C VAL A 94 20.24 -7.11 -0.14
N PHE A 95 20.87 -7.44 -1.26
CA PHE A 95 22.16 -8.13 -1.25
C PHE A 95 23.28 -7.25 -0.66
N ALA A 96 23.28 -5.95 -0.94
CA ALA A 96 24.26 -5.00 -0.38
C ALA A 96 24.16 -4.86 1.15
N LEU A 97 23.00 -5.18 1.76
CA LEU A 97 22.88 -5.21 3.24
C LEU A 97 23.82 -6.22 3.90
N VAL A 98 24.23 -7.27 3.21
CA VAL A 98 25.20 -8.26 3.69
C VAL A 98 26.54 -7.61 4.05
N PHE A 99 26.91 -6.57 3.30
CA PHE A 99 28.19 -5.84 3.45
C PHE A 99 28.02 -4.51 4.19
N SER A 100 26.87 -4.30 4.83
CA SER A 100 26.55 -3.00 5.44
C SER A 100 26.85 -3.05 6.95
N ASP A 101 28.08 -2.73 7.33
CA ASP A 101 28.59 -2.75 8.69
C ASP A 101 28.64 -1.36 9.36
N SER A 102 28.14 -0.34 8.67
CA SER A 102 28.07 1.03 9.19
C SER A 102 26.71 1.67 8.96
N TYR A 103 26.36 2.65 9.81
CA TYR A 103 25.12 3.41 9.66
C TYR A 103 25.00 4.08 8.29
N SER A 104 26.09 4.64 7.76
CA SER A 104 26.09 5.29 6.45
C SER A 104 25.78 4.32 5.32
N GLN A 105 26.35 3.11 5.36
CA GLN A 105 26.02 2.06 4.38
C GLN A 105 24.57 1.61 4.48
N LEU A 106 24.06 1.42 5.72
CA LEU A 106 22.66 1.08 5.93
C LEU A 106 21.69 2.15 5.40
N ILE A 107 21.97 3.43 5.59
CA ILE A 107 21.15 4.52 5.07
C ILE A 107 21.14 4.53 3.53
N ILE A 108 22.32 4.37 2.92
CA ILE A 108 22.41 4.32 1.45
C ILE A 108 21.63 3.13 0.90
N THR A 109 21.81 1.95 1.47
CA THR A 109 21.05 0.76 1.05
C THR A 109 19.56 0.91 1.30
N ALA A 110 19.14 1.54 2.42
CA ALA A 110 17.75 1.80 2.77
C ALA A 110 17.06 2.74 1.75
N ILE A 111 17.78 3.75 1.21
CA ILE A 111 17.27 4.61 0.13
C ILE A 111 16.87 3.75 -1.07
N PHE A 112 17.76 2.89 -1.55
CA PHE A 112 17.47 2.04 -2.72
C PHE A 112 16.48 0.93 -2.41
N LEU A 113 16.45 0.42 -1.18
CA LEU A 113 15.44 -0.55 -0.71
C LEU A 113 14.01 0.02 -0.83
N GLY A 114 13.87 1.33 -0.70
CA GLY A 114 12.60 2.04 -0.91
C GLY A 114 11.93 1.73 -2.24
N PHE A 115 12.66 1.40 -3.29
CA PHE A 115 12.09 1.05 -4.60
C PHE A 115 11.13 -0.16 -4.52
N GLY A 116 11.38 -1.13 -3.64
CA GLY A 116 10.47 -2.25 -3.42
C GLY A 116 9.04 -1.80 -3.10
N GLY A 117 8.88 -0.71 -2.33
CA GLY A 117 7.57 -0.13 -2.00
C GLY A 117 6.84 0.52 -3.19
N ALA A 118 7.55 0.80 -4.29
CA ALA A 118 6.95 1.30 -5.52
C ALA A 118 6.37 0.18 -6.41
N SER A 119 6.66 -1.10 -6.15
CA SER A 119 6.14 -2.24 -6.94
C SER A 119 4.60 -2.28 -6.99
N PHE A 120 3.93 -1.75 -5.98
CA PHE A 120 2.47 -1.69 -5.91
C PHE A 120 1.83 -1.01 -7.12
N VAL A 121 2.37 0.11 -7.57
CA VAL A 121 1.75 0.92 -8.65
C VAL A 121 1.93 0.28 -10.04
N ILE A 122 2.90 -0.61 -10.19
CA ILE A 122 3.14 -1.36 -11.43
C ILE A 122 1.99 -2.33 -11.72
N GLY A 123 1.48 -2.99 -10.69
CA GLY A 123 0.48 -4.03 -10.85
C GLY A 123 -0.93 -3.51 -11.13
N ILE A 124 -1.27 -2.29 -10.74
CA ILE A 124 -2.61 -1.74 -10.98
C ILE A 124 -2.91 -1.67 -12.50
N PRO A 125 -2.13 -0.99 -13.33
CA PRO A 125 -2.36 -1.00 -14.78
C PRO A 125 -2.14 -2.39 -15.40
N PHE A 126 -1.15 -3.16 -14.91
CA PHE A 126 -0.87 -4.50 -15.39
C PHE A 126 -2.06 -5.44 -15.21
N VAL A 127 -2.59 -5.57 -14.00
CA VAL A 127 -3.75 -6.42 -13.70
C VAL A 127 -5.01 -5.88 -14.37
N SER A 128 -5.25 -4.55 -14.35
CA SER A 128 -6.41 -3.94 -14.99
C SER A 128 -6.53 -4.27 -16.48
N ALA A 129 -5.40 -4.40 -17.18
CA ALA A 129 -5.38 -4.70 -18.61
C ALA A 129 -5.83 -6.15 -18.94
N TRP A 130 -5.71 -7.09 -17.98
CA TRP A 130 -6.08 -8.50 -18.17
C TRP A 130 -7.55 -8.78 -17.90
N PHE A 131 -8.26 -7.92 -17.16
CA PHE A 131 -9.62 -8.18 -16.72
C PHE A 131 -10.62 -7.16 -17.23
N LEU A 132 -11.84 -7.65 -17.50
CA LEU A 132 -12.97 -6.81 -17.88
C LEU A 132 -13.34 -5.84 -16.73
N PRO A 133 -13.92 -4.66 -17.05
CA PRO A 133 -14.29 -3.65 -16.06
C PRO A 133 -15.13 -4.19 -14.89
N GLU A 134 -16.01 -5.18 -15.16
CA GLU A 134 -16.92 -5.77 -14.18
C GLU A 134 -16.21 -6.61 -13.10
N LYS A 135 -14.98 -7.08 -13.36
CA LYS A 135 -14.18 -7.89 -12.44
C LYS A 135 -12.92 -7.19 -11.96
N ARG A 136 -12.61 -6.02 -12.48
CA ARG A 136 -11.35 -5.30 -12.15
C ARG A 136 -11.23 -4.98 -10.69
N GLY A 137 -12.31 -4.57 -10.04
CA GLY A 137 -12.29 -4.21 -8.62
C GLY A 137 -11.86 -5.39 -7.75
N LEU A 138 -12.48 -6.56 -7.93
CA LEU A 138 -12.11 -7.78 -7.21
C LEU A 138 -10.64 -8.16 -7.49
N MET A 139 -10.22 -8.18 -8.76
CA MET A 139 -8.87 -8.60 -9.13
C MET A 139 -7.80 -7.63 -8.62
N LEU A 140 -8.06 -6.33 -8.64
CA LEU A 140 -7.19 -5.31 -8.04
C LEU A 140 -7.18 -5.42 -6.50
N GLY A 141 -8.30 -5.77 -5.90
CA GLY A 141 -8.40 -6.08 -4.47
C GLY A 141 -7.50 -7.27 -4.10
N ILE A 142 -7.57 -8.38 -4.86
CA ILE A 142 -6.72 -9.57 -4.67
C ILE A 142 -5.24 -9.19 -4.86
N TYR A 143 -4.90 -8.47 -5.94
CA TYR A 143 -3.53 -7.99 -6.14
C TYR A 143 -3.04 -7.17 -4.94
N SER A 144 -3.85 -6.25 -4.44
CA SER A 144 -3.46 -5.37 -3.35
C SER A 144 -3.32 -6.05 -1.98
N MET A 145 -3.81 -7.29 -1.83
CA MET A 145 -3.46 -8.14 -0.67
C MET A 145 -1.96 -8.45 -0.60
N GLY A 146 -1.21 -8.29 -1.69
CA GLY A 146 0.25 -8.44 -1.68
C GLY A 146 0.97 -7.49 -0.72
N ASN A 147 0.31 -6.44 -0.21
CA ASN A 147 0.80 -5.66 0.94
C ASN A 147 1.04 -6.53 2.20
N ALA A 148 0.46 -7.74 2.29
CA ALA A 148 0.78 -8.72 3.32
C ALA A 148 2.27 -9.12 3.33
N GLY A 149 3.05 -8.78 2.29
CA GLY A 149 4.51 -8.90 2.30
C GLY A 149 5.18 -8.19 3.47
N THR A 150 4.62 -7.08 3.96
CA THR A 150 5.12 -6.41 5.18
C THR A 150 4.88 -7.25 6.44
N ALA A 151 3.73 -7.90 6.54
CA ALA A 151 3.44 -8.82 7.63
C ALA A 151 4.33 -10.08 7.55
N LEU A 152 4.53 -10.60 6.32
CA LEU A 152 5.48 -11.69 6.08
C LEU A 152 6.90 -11.31 6.51
N SER A 153 7.34 -10.07 6.24
CA SER A 153 8.62 -9.55 6.73
C SER A 153 8.69 -9.60 8.24
N GLY A 154 7.69 -9.08 8.94
CA GLY A 154 7.63 -9.07 10.40
C GLY A 154 7.69 -10.46 11.01
N PHE A 155 7.09 -11.45 10.34
CA PHE A 155 7.05 -12.84 10.81
C PHE A 155 8.30 -13.65 10.41
N ALA A 156 8.69 -13.60 9.14
CA ALA A 156 9.72 -14.47 8.58
C ALA A 156 11.14 -13.95 8.85
N THR A 157 11.35 -12.63 8.76
CA THR A 157 12.71 -12.05 8.87
C THR A 157 13.40 -12.36 10.21
N PRO A 158 12.76 -12.16 11.39
CA PRO A 158 13.42 -12.48 12.66
C PRO A 158 13.76 -13.98 12.78
N ARG A 159 12.83 -14.85 12.37
CA ARG A 159 13.01 -16.32 12.43
C ARG A 159 14.13 -16.80 11.52
N LEU A 160 14.21 -16.26 10.32
CA LEU A 160 15.33 -16.58 9.41
C LEU A 160 16.65 -16.04 9.98
N ALA A 161 16.65 -14.85 10.56
CA ALA A 161 17.83 -14.24 11.15
C ALA A 161 18.31 -14.99 12.41
N GLU A 162 17.39 -15.59 13.17
CA GLU A 162 17.72 -16.48 14.30
C GLU A 162 18.26 -17.82 13.82
N ALA A 163 17.65 -18.44 12.80
CA ALA A 163 18.00 -19.76 12.31
C ALA A 163 19.27 -19.79 11.47
N PHE A 164 19.48 -18.80 10.60
CA PHE A 164 20.52 -18.79 9.57
C PHE A 164 21.48 -17.59 9.65
N GLY A 165 21.21 -16.65 10.56
CA GLY A 165 21.95 -15.39 10.65
C GLY A 165 21.40 -14.30 9.74
N ARG A 166 21.81 -13.06 10.03
CA ARG A 166 21.37 -11.84 9.33
C ARG A 166 21.68 -11.90 7.83
N ASP A 167 22.91 -12.23 7.49
CA ASP A 167 23.41 -12.16 6.13
C ASP A 167 22.73 -13.19 5.22
N MET A 168 22.56 -14.41 5.71
CA MET A 168 21.84 -15.44 4.95
C MET A 168 20.38 -15.06 4.75
N THR A 169 19.75 -14.40 5.71
CA THR A 169 18.37 -13.86 5.54
C THR A 169 18.31 -12.87 4.38
N PHE A 170 19.26 -11.96 4.27
CA PHE A 170 19.32 -11.01 3.16
C PHE A 170 19.57 -11.70 1.82
N ILE A 171 20.46 -12.69 1.78
CA ILE A 171 20.71 -13.49 0.58
C ILE A 171 19.45 -14.22 0.14
N ILE A 172 18.72 -14.86 1.04
CA ILE A 172 17.46 -15.56 0.72
C ILE A 172 16.46 -14.60 0.10
N VAL A 173 16.24 -13.42 0.69
CA VAL A 173 15.28 -12.43 0.15
C VAL A 173 15.74 -11.87 -1.19
N ALA A 174 17.05 -11.60 -1.36
CA ALA A 174 17.62 -11.18 -2.64
C ALA A 174 17.42 -12.25 -3.73
N CYS A 175 17.68 -13.53 -3.42
CA CYS A 175 17.43 -14.64 -4.33
C CYS A 175 15.96 -14.75 -4.75
N LEU A 176 15.02 -14.59 -3.79
CA LEU A 176 13.58 -14.59 -4.10
C LEU A 176 13.21 -13.46 -5.06
N LEU A 177 13.78 -12.26 -4.89
CA LEU A 177 13.58 -11.13 -5.80
C LEU A 177 14.13 -11.42 -7.21
N VAL A 178 15.32 -12.02 -7.31
CA VAL A 178 15.92 -12.43 -8.59
C VAL A 178 15.04 -13.51 -9.27
N ILE A 179 14.57 -14.48 -8.51
CA ILE A 179 13.65 -15.52 -9.02
C ILE A 179 12.37 -14.87 -9.56
N MET A 180 11.81 -13.87 -8.85
CA MET A 180 10.63 -13.14 -9.34
C MET A 180 10.92 -12.36 -10.61
N ALA A 181 12.08 -11.73 -10.71
CA ALA A 181 12.50 -11.07 -11.95
C ALA A 181 12.60 -12.06 -13.12
N MET A 182 13.21 -13.23 -12.90
CA MET A 182 13.31 -14.31 -13.91
C MET A 182 11.93 -14.81 -14.32
N ILE A 183 11.00 -15.01 -13.37
CA ILE A 183 9.61 -15.42 -13.67
C ILE A 183 8.97 -14.41 -14.62
N PHE A 184 9.14 -13.10 -14.38
CA PHE A 184 8.59 -12.07 -15.27
C PHE A 184 9.28 -12.03 -16.63
N VAL A 185 10.59 -12.24 -16.70
CA VAL A 185 11.33 -12.27 -17.97
C VAL A 185 10.87 -13.45 -18.84
N PHE A 186 10.81 -14.66 -18.29
CA PHE A 186 10.56 -15.88 -19.06
C PHE A 186 9.07 -16.18 -19.25
N TRP A 187 8.25 -16.02 -18.22
CA TRP A 187 6.83 -16.38 -18.25
C TRP A 187 5.87 -15.20 -18.19
N GLY A 188 6.32 -14.03 -17.74
CA GLY A 188 5.49 -12.83 -17.71
C GLY A 188 5.06 -12.41 -19.12
N LYS A 189 3.81 -11.96 -19.25
CA LYS A 189 3.26 -11.39 -20.50
C LYS A 189 2.41 -10.17 -20.15
N ASN A 190 2.50 -9.13 -20.96
CA ASN A 190 1.50 -8.06 -20.92
C ASN A 190 0.18 -8.58 -21.53
N ALA A 191 -0.93 -7.95 -21.15
CA ALA A 191 -2.24 -8.33 -21.69
C ALA A 191 -2.26 -8.18 -23.24
N PRO A 192 -2.95 -9.06 -23.98
CA PRO A 192 -2.94 -9.04 -25.45
C PRO A 192 -3.38 -7.71 -26.08
N GLY A 193 -4.22 -6.95 -25.38
CA GLY A 193 -4.68 -5.62 -25.83
C GLY A 193 -3.80 -4.47 -25.36
N TRP A 194 -2.78 -4.72 -24.54
CA TRP A 194 -1.90 -3.68 -24.03
C TRP A 194 -0.98 -3.15 -25.15
N LYS A 195 -0.84 -1.82 -25.19
CA LYS A 195 0.08 -1.14 -26.11
C LYS A 195 0.90 -0.12 -25.32
N PRO A 196 2.21 0.00 -25.63
CA PRO A 196 3.04 1.06 -25.04
C PRO A 196 2.43 2.43 -25.27
N ALA A 197 2.36 3.24 -24.25
CA ALA A 197 1.88 4.60 -24.39
C ALA A 197 2.88 5.42 -25.22
N LYS A 198 2.37 6.14 -26.22
CA LYS A 198 3.17 6.94 -27.16
C LYS A 198 3.61 8.27 -26.52
N GLY A 199 4.72 8.81 -26.98
CA GLY A 199 5.22 10.12 -26.58
C GLY A 199 6.02 10.13 -25.27
N SER A 200 6.29 11.32 -24.74
CA SER A 200 7.12 11.53 -23.53
C SER A 200 6.40 11.05 -22.28
N SER A 201 7.09 10.27 -21.45
CA SER A 201 6.58 9.81 -20.16
C SER A 201 6.33 10.98 -19.19
N ILE A 202 7.19 12.02 -19.25
CA ILE A 202 7.04 13.23 -18.43
C ILE A 202 5.77 14.00 -18.82
N LEU A 203 5.48 14.15 -20.12
CA LEU A 203 4.27 14.83 -20.57
C LEU A 203 3.01 14.08 -20.12
N ARG A 204 3.05 12.74 -20.08
CA ARG A 204 1.93 11.93 -19.56
C ARG A 204 1.76 12.10 -18.05
N LEU A 205 2.87 12.16 -17.29
CA LEU A 205 2.82 12.44 -15.86
C LEU A 205 2.20 13.83 -15.61
N VAL A 206 2.62 14.85 -16.36
CA VAL A 206 2.04 16.20 -16.30
C VAL A 206 0.56 16.17 -16.72
N ALA A 207 0.20 15.39 -17.74
CA ALA A 207 -1.21 15.22 -18.11
C ALA A 207 -2.00 14.55 -16.98
N ALA A 208 -1.49 13.47 -16.39
CA ALA A 208 -2.11 12.79 -15.24
C ALA A 208 -2.25 13.72 -14.02
N SER A 209 -1.27 14.56 -13.74
CA SER A 209 -1.33 15.52 -12.63
C SER A 209 -2.33 16.65 -12.85
N LYS A 210 -2.68 16.95 -14.10
CA LYS A 210 -3.74 17.92 -14.45
C LYS A 210 -5.15 17.30 -14.38
N LEU A 211 -5.25 15.96 -14.36
CA LEU A 211 -6.53 15.29 -14.22
C LEU A 211 -7.09 15.50 -12.81
N ARG A 212 -8.27 16.05 -12.73
CA ARG A 212 -8.99 16.25 -11.48
C ARG A 212 -9.22 14.92 -10.74
N LEU A 213 -9.52 13.85 -11.50
CA LEU A 213 -9.65 12.49 -10.98
C LEU A 213 -8.45 12.06 -10.15
N THR A 214 -7.23 12.41 -10.57
CA THR A 214 -6.00 12.05 -9.86
C THR A 214 -5.99 12.62 -8.44
N TRP A 215 -6.33 13.88 -8.27
CA TRP A 215 -6.36 14.55 -6.97
C TRP A 215 -7.56 14.14 -6.11
N ASP A 216 -8.71 13.89 -6.77
CA ASP A 216 -9.90 13.39 -6.10
C ASP A 216 -9.62 12.02 -5.45
N LEU A 217 -8.96 11.11 -6.17
CA LEU A 217 -8.58 9.80 -5.64
C LEU A 217 -7.38 9.88 -4.69
N SER A 218 -6.44 10.79 -4.92
CA SER A 218 -5.30 11.02 -4.03
C SER A 218 -5.73 11.46 -2.65
N SER A 219 -6.65 12.43 -2.54
CA SER A 219 -7.13 12.91 -1.24
C SER A 219 -7.84 11.83 -0.45
N VAL A 220 -8.64 11.00 -1.11
CA VAL A 220 -9.34 9.87 -0.46
C VAL A 220 -8.36 8.80 -0.02
N TYR A 221 -7.43 8.44 -0.89
CA TYR A 221 -6.44 7.40 -0.57
C TYR A 221 -5.47 7.85 0.52
N ALA A 222 -5.11 9.15 0.55
CA ALA A 222 -4.32 9.72 1.64
C ALA A 222 -5.00 9.54 3.02
N VAL A 223 -6.32 9.70 3.09
CA VAL A 223 -7.08 9.49 4.33
C VAL A 223 -7.20 8.00 4.65
N THR A 224 -7.66 7.17 3.70
CA THR A 224 -8.00 5.76 3.99
C THR A 224 -6.75 4.89 4.17
N PHE A 225 -5.75 5.06 3.30
CA PHE A 225 -4.47 4.35 3.43
C PHE A 225 -3.62 4.96 4.55
N GLY A 226 -3.68 6.28 4.71
CA GLY A 226 -3.03 6.97 5.82
C GLY A 226 -3.49 6.46 7.18
N ALA A 227 -4.80 6.32 7.39
CA ALA A 227 -5.35 5.73 8.60
C ALA A 227 -4.92 4.26 8.79
N PHE A 228 -4.95 3.45 7.72
CA PHE A 228 -4.48 2.07 7.77
C PHE A 228 -3.02 1.98 8.25
N VAL A 229 -2.13 2.81 7.69
CA VAL A 229 -0.71 2.83 8.08
C VAL A 229 -0.55 3.34 9.52
N ALA A 230 -1.27 4.40 9.88
CA ALA A 230 -1.23 4.96 11.22
C ALA A 230 -1.59 3.92 12.29
N PHE A 231 -2.69 3.19 12.11
CA PHE A 231 -3.06 2.11 13.02
C PHE A 231 -2.06 0.95 12.95
N GLY A 232 -1.55 0.59 11.78
CA GLY A 232 -0.53 -0.45 11.64
C GLY A 232 0.72 -0.18 12.46
N VAL A 233 1.14 1.08 12.55
CA VAL A 233 2.36 1.50 13.25
C VAL A 233 2.10 1.81 14.74
N TYR A 234 1.02 2.53 15.05
CA TYR A 234 0.79 3.08 16.39
C TYR A 234 -0.17 2.27 17.25
N LEU A 235 -0.99 1.40 16.69
CA LEU A 235 -1.94 0.60 17.47
C LEU A 235 -1.26 -0.24 18.57
N PRO A 236 -0.08 -0.87 18.36
CA PRO A 236 0.61 -1.57 19.44
C PRO A 236 0.93 -0.64 20.61
N VAL A 237 1.44 0.55 20.32
CA VAL A 237 1.81 1.53 21.34
C VAL A 237 0.56 2.06 22.06
N LEU A 238 -0.48 2.39 21.31
CA LEU A 238 -1.75 2.86 21.86
C LEU A 238 -2.37 1.81 22.78
N LEU A 239 -2.44 0.54 22.35
CA LEU A 239 -3.00 -0.54 23.16
C LEU A 239 -2.20 -0.78 24.44
N LYS A 240 -0.86 -0.74 24.36
CA LYS A 240 0.00 -0.85 25.53
C LYS A 240 -0.21 0.30 26.52
N VAL A 241 -0.21 1.53 26.02
CA VAL A 241 -0.24 2.73 26.87
C VAL A 241 -1.63 3.01 27.42
N SER A 242 -2.68 2.94 26.58
CA SER A 242 -4.04 3.28 26.98
C SER A 242 -4.76 2.16 27.73
N TYR A 243 -4.37 0.89 27.48
CA TYR A 243 -5.08 -0.27 28.04
C TYR A 243 -4.19 -1.18 28.89
N GLY A 244 -2.91 -0.84 29.07
CA GLY A 244 -1.99 -1.60 29.92
C GLY A 244 -1.63 -2.98 29.41
N LEU A 245 -1.82 -3.27 28.11
CA LEU A 245 -1.50 -4.57 27.53
C LEU A 245 0.00 -4.84 27.53
N SER A 246 0.38 -6.12 27.59
CA SER A 246 1.74 -6.52 27.32
C SER A 246 2.16 -6.15 25.91
N LEU A 247 3.45 -5.94 25.67
CA LEU A 247 3.95 -5.60 24.33
C LEU A 247 3.58 -6.68 23.30
N THR A 248 3.66 -7.95 23.69
CA THR A 248 3.34 -9.09 22.82
C THR A 248 1.86 -9.14 22.46
N ASP A 249 0.95 -8.93 23.42
CA ASP A 249 -0.49 -8.92 23.17
C ASP A 249 -0.90 -7.72 22.29
N ALA A 250 -0.39 -6.53 22.60
CA ALA A 250 -0.63 -5.33 21.81
C ALA A 250 -0.13 -5.50 20.36
N ALA A 251 1.04 -6.06 20.15
CA ALA A 251 1.60 -6.34 18.82
C ALA A 251 0.77 -7.38 18.05
N THR A 252 0.32 -8.44 18.73
CA THR A 252 -0.53 -9.49 18.12
C THR A 252 -1.87 -8.93 17.66
N ARG A 253 -2.53 -8.10 18.48
CA ARG A 253 -3.81 -7.45 18.11
C ARG A 253 -3.62 -6.47 16.93
N ALA A 254 -2.54 -5.71 16.93
CA ALA A 254 -2.21 -4.83 15.81
C ALA A 254 -1.91 -5.60 14.51
N ALA A 255 -1.21 -6.74 14.61
CA ALA A 255 -1.01 -7.61 13.46
C ALA A 255 -2.34 -8.15 12.91
N GLY A 256 -3.27 -8.53 13.79
CA GLY A 256 -4.64 -8.92 13.43
C GLY A 256 -5.40 -7.80 12.70
N PHE A 257 -5.28 -6.55 13.17
CA PHE A 257 -5.84 -5.38 12.49
C PHE A 257 -5.30 -5.24 11.05
N VAL A 258 -3.99 -5.28 10.89
CA VAL A 258 -3.33 -5.14 9.56
C VAL A 258 -3.74 -6.29 8.64
N LEU A 259 -3.79 -7.51 9.15
CA LEU A 259 -4.18 -8.70 8.39
C LEU A 259 -5.63 -8.59 7.93
N LEU A 260 -6.56 -8.26 8.83
CA LEU A 260 -7.98 -8.09 8.49
C LEU A 260 -8.18 -6.99 7.45
N ALA A 261 -7.54 -5.83 7.63
CA ALA A 261 -7.62 -4.73 6.67
C ALA A 261 -7.05 -5.14 5.30
N THR A 262 -6.02 -5.98 5.26
CA THR A 262 -5.43 -6.47 4.01
C THR A 262 -6.37 -7.45 3.30
N ILE A 263 -6.97 -8.40 4.04
CA ILE A 263 -7.93 -9.38 3.52
C ILE A 263 -9.24 -8.71 3.08
N ALA A 264 -9.63 -7.60 3.69
CA ALA A 264 -10.84 -6.85 3.32
C ALA A 264 -10.74 -6.11 1.97
N ARG A 265 -9.53 -5.93 1.41
CA ARG A 265 -9.36 -5.24 0.11
C ARG A 265 -10.07 -5.91 -1.07
N PRO A 266 -10.00 -7.24 -1.26
CA PRO A 266 -10.80 -7.93 -2.27
C PRO A 266 -12.30 -7.74 -2.08
N VAL A 267 -12.77 -7.73 -0.83
CA VAL A 267 -14.18 -7.50 -0.51
C VAL A 267 -14.60 -6.11 -0.99
N GLY A 268 -13.81 -5.08 -0.68
CA GLY A 268 -14.05 -3.71 -1.16
C GLY A 268 -14.01 -3.59 -2.68
N GLY A 269 -13.07 -4.28 -3.32
CA GLY A 269 -12.98 -4.35 -4.78
C GLY A 269 -14.20 -5.04 -5.41
N TRP A 270 -14.61 -6.18 -4.86
CA TRP A 270 -15.81 -6.91 -5.31
C TRP A 270 -17.11 -6.12 -5.10
N LEU A 271 -17.29 -5.51 -3.94
CA LEU A 271 -18.41 -4.61 -3.70
C LEU A 271 -18.42 -3.46 -4.69
N SER A 272 -17.23 -2.90 -5.03
CA SER A 272 -17.09 -1.84 -6.02
C SER A 272 -17.52 -2.27 -7.42
N ASP A 273 -17.35 -3.54 -7.76
CA ASP A 273 -17.85 -4.08 -9.02
C ASP A 273 -19.37 -4.22 -9.04
N LYS A 274 -19.99 -4.55 -7.90
CA LYS A 274 -21.43 -4.76 -7.79
C LYS A 274 -22.24 -3.48 -7.58
N VAL A 275 -21.85 -2.67 -6.59
CA VAL A 275 -22.66 -1.51 -6.15
C VAL A 275 -22.05 -0.17 -6.53
N GLY A 276 -20.85 -0.19 -7.10
CA GLY A 276 -20.08 0.99 -7.49
C GLY A 276 -19.09 1.46 -6.39
N ALA A 277 -17.86 1.70 -6.79
CA ALA A 277 -16.76 2.01 -5.87
C ALA A 277 -16.99 3.27 -5.04
N ARG A 278 -17.65 4.29 -5.61
CA ARG A 278 -18.07 5.50 -4.87
C ARG A 278 -18.88 5.16 -3.63
N ARG A 279 -19.92 4.30 -3.78
CA ARG A 279 -20.79 3.93 -2.66
C ARG A 279 -20.02 3.18 -1.58
N VAL A 280 -19.08 2.31 -1.98
CA VAL A 280 -18.24 1.55 -1.03
C VAL A 280 -17.35 2.51 -0.23
N VAL A 281 -16.68 3.45 -0.88
CA VAL A 281 -15.86 4.46 -0.20
C VAL A 281 -16.69 5.35 0.72
N GLN A 282 -17.86 5.81 0.27
CA GLN A 282 -18.76 6.62 1.09
C GLN A 282 -19.24 5.86 2.34
N ALA A 283 -19.68 4.61 2.18
CA ALA A 283 -20.09 3.77 3.31
C ALA A 283 -18.93 3.55 4.30
N ALA A 284 -17.72 3.29 3.79
CA ALA A 284 -16.55 3.14 4.64
C ALA A 284 -16.24 4.43 5.43
N LEU A 285 -16.23 5.59 4.76
CA LEU A 285 -16.01 6.88 5.45
C LEU A 285 -17.10 7.18 6.47
N CYS A 286 -18.38 6.93 6.15
CA CYS A 286 -19.48 7.06 7.11
C CYS A 286 -19.31 6.18 8.35
N THR A 287 -18.67 5.01 8.20
CA THR A 287 -18.40 4.10 9.33
C THR A 287 -17.15 4.50 10.10
N ILE A 288 -16.09 4.96 9.41
CA ILE A 288 -14.84 5.41 10.03
C ILE A 288 -15.08 6.58 10.98
N ILE A 289 -15.93 7.55 10.60
CA ILE A 289 -16.16 8.77 11.38
C ILE A 289 -16.63 8.46 12.81
N PRO A 290 -17.77 7.80 13.03
CA PRO A 290 -18.25 7.52 14.38
C PRO A 290 -17.32 6.58 15.15
N LEU A 291 -16.68 5.62 14.49
CA LEU A 291 -15.74 4.71 15.15
C LEU A 291 -14.46 5.42 15.58
N ALA A 292 -13.92 6.33 14.77
CA ALA A 292 -12.75 7.12 15.15
C ALA A 292 -13.06 8.03 16.34
N VAL A 293 -14.24 8.65 16.39
CA VAL A 293 -14.72 9.42 17.54
C VAL A 293 -14.88 8.51 18.76
N PHE A 294 -15.51 7.34 18.59
CA PHE A 294 -15.72 6.41 19.70
C PHE A 294 -14.40 5.95 20.33
N VAL A 295 -13.42 5.52 19.53
CA VAL A 295 -12.12 5.07 20.06
C VAL A 295 -11.28 6.22 20.63
N ALA A 296 -11.56 7.48 20.23
CA ALA A 296 -10.92 8.66 20.82
C ALA A 296 -11.24 8.86 22.29
N PHE A 297 -12.41 8.42 22.76
CA PHE A 297 -12.79 8.45 24.17
C PHE A 297 -12.18 7.31 25.00
N GLN A 298 -11.47 6.38 24.36
CA GLN A 298 -10.78 5.24 25.00
C GLN A 298 -11.70 4.44 25.94
N PRO A 299 -12.89 3.97 25.47
CA PRO A 299 -13.77 3.16 26.29
C PRO A 299 -13.11 1.80 26.61
N THR A 300 -13.77 0.97 27.42
CA THR A 300 -13.23 -0.35 27.79
C THR A 300 -12.80 -1.14 26.55
N LEU A 301 -11.64 -1.80 26.64
CA LEU A 301 -11.07 -2.48 25.48
C LEU A 301 -11.98 -3.59 24.97
N GLU A 302 -12.50 -4.41 25.88
CA GLU A 302 -13.32 -5.56 25.52
C GLU A 302 -14.75 -5.45 26.08
N PRO A 303 -15.73 -5.80 25.22
CA PRO A 303 -15.63 -6.16 23.80
C PRO A 303 -15.67 -4.94 22.85
N GLN A 304 -16.09 -3.76 23.34
CA GLN A 304 -16.54 -2.64 22.50
C GLN A 304 -15.42 -2.08 21.61
N THR A 305 -14.30 -1.73 22.22
CA THR A 305 -13.17 -1.12 21.49
C THR A 305 -12.48 -2.11 20.57
N THR A 306 -12.42 -3.40 20.95
CA THR A 306 -11.91 -4.46 20.08
C THR A 306 -12.77 -4.59 18.83
N VAL A 307 -14.10 -4.63 18.96
CA VAL A 307 -15.03 -4.66 17.80
C VAL A 307 -14.87 -3.38 16.95
N ALA A 308 -14.71 -2.22 17.57
CA ALA A 308 -14.51 -0.96 16.85
C ALA A 308 -13.21 -0.98 16.02
N TYR A 309 -12.09 -1.44 16.58
CA TYR A 309 -10.83 -1.57 15.82
C TYR A 309 -10.92 -2.60 14.71
N LEU A 310 -11.55 -3.75 14.92
CA LEU A 310 -11.75 -4.74 13.86
C LEU A 310 -12.65 -4.21 12.75
N THR A 311 -13.70 -3.47 13.09
CA THR A 311 -14.57 -2.83 12.10
C THR A 311 -13.81 -1.74 11.34
N LEU A 312 -13.02 -0.91 12.02
CA LEU A 312 -12.12 0.06 11.37
C LEU A 312 -11.16 -0.62 10.40
N ALA A 313 -10.52 -1.72 10.80
CA ALA A 313 -9.63 -2.49 9.92
C ALA A 313 -10.35 -2.94 8.66
N PHE A 314 -11.53 -3.55 8.81
CA PHE A 314 -12.33 -4.06 7.71
C PHE A 314 -12.74 -2.95 6.73
N VAL A 315 -13.31 -1.84 7.25
CA VAL A 315 -13.80 -0.76 6.38
C VAL A 315 -12.67 0.02 5.72
N LEU A 316 -11.52 0.21 6.39
CA LEU A 316 -10.31 0.80 5.78
C LEU A 316 -9.78 -0.08 4.65
N GLY A 317 -9.77 -1.40 4.86
CA GLY A 317 -9.41 -2.36 3.82
C GLY A 317 -10.33 -2.28 2.62
N CYS A 318 -11.65 -2.28 2.84
CA CYS A 318 -12.66 -2.13 1.78
C CYS A 318 -12.49 -0.81 1.02
N ALA A 319 -12.27 0.31 1.73
CA ALA A 319 -12.05 1.61 1.10
C ALA A 319 -10.81 1.61 0.21
N ASN A 320 -9.70 1.06 0.71
CA ASN A 320 -8.46 0.96 -0.05
C ASN A 320 -8.60 0.12 -1.33
N GLY A 321 -9.34 -0.99 -1.27
CA GLY A 321 -9.69 -1.79 -2.45
C GLY A 321 -10.57 -1.03 -3.44
N ALA A 322 -11.55 -0.28 -2.94
CA ALA A 322 -12.48 0.50 -3.75
C ALA A 322 -11.80 1.68 -4.47
N VAL A 323 -10.83 2.36 -3.85
CA VAL A 323 -10.09 3.45 -4.50
C VAL A 323 -9.38 2.96 -5.75
N PHE A 324 -8.67 1.83 -5.69
CA PHE A 324 -7.99 1.28 -6.87
C PHE A 324 -8.95 0.64 -7.88
N ALA A 325 -10.11 0.16 -7.44
CA ALA A 325 -11.19 -0.18 -8.37
C ALA A 325 -11.67 1.05 -9.16
N MET A 326 -11.74 2.25 -8.54
CA MET A 326 -12.03 3.50 -9.24
C MET A 326 -10.92 3.88 -10.22
N VAL A 327 -9.65 3.81 -9.82
CA VAL A 327 -8.52 4.05 -10.74
C VAL A 327 -8.63 3.13 -11.95
N GLY A 328 -8.80 1.82 -11.74
CA GLY A 328 -8.88 0.83 -12.81
C GLY A 328 -10.08 0.99 -13.76
N LYS A 329 -11.16 1.65 -13.30
CA LYS A 329 -12.37 1.87 -14.11
C LYS A 329 -12.40 3.24 -14.81
N LEU A 330 -11.83 4.27 -14.19
CA LEU A 330 -12.00 5.66 -14.62
C LEU A 330 -10.75 6.23 -15.31
N ALA A 331 -9.54 5.72 -14.99
CA ALA A 331 -8.33 6.19 -15.65
C ALA A 331 -8.20 5.58 -17.05
N LYS A 332 -7.80 6.42 -18.03
CA LYS A 332 -7.47 5.93 -19.38
C LYS A 332 -6.25 5.01 -19.34
N PRO A 333 -6.21 3.93 -20.14
CA PRO A 333 -5.10 2.96 -20.13
C PRO A 333 -3.73 3.62 -20.35
N GLU A 334 -3.64 4.69 -21.16
CA GLU A 334 -2.39 5.35 -21.53
C GLU A 334 -1.72 6.12 -20.39
N VAL A 335 -2.49 6.51 -19.38
CA VAL A 335 -2.03 7.29 -18.22
C VAL A 335 -2.33 6.61 -16.88
N MET A 336 -2.85 5.39 -16.91
CA MET A 336 -3.29 4.67 -15.71
C MET A 336 -2.16 4.46 -14.71
N GLY A 337 -0.95 4.12 -15.17
CA GLY A 337 0.22 3.98 -14.32
C GLY A 337 0.64 5.30 -13.68
N SER A 338 0.62 6.40 -14.45
CA SER A 338 0.92 7.74 -13.95
C SER A 338 -0.10 8.20 -12.90
N VAL A 339 -1.40 7.99 -13.14
CA VAL A 339 -2.47 8.27 -12.16
C VAL A 339 -2.28 7.42 -10.90
N THR A 340 -2.07 6.12 -11.07
CA THR A 340 -1.83 5.18 -9.96
C THR A 340 -0.60 5.59 -9.15
N GLY A 341 0.46 6.04 -9.83
CA GLY A 341 1.68 6.52 -9.19
C GLY A 341 1.44 7.71 -8.27
N ILE A 342 0.72 8.74 -8.76
CA ILE A 342 0.40 9.94 -7.97
C ILE A 342 -0.54 9.57 -6.80
N VAL A 343 -1.61 8.81 -7.06
CA VAL A 343 -2.56 8.36 -6.01
C VAL A 343 -1.83 7.51 -4.97
N GLY A 344 -0.97 6.59 -5.42
CA GLY A 344 -0.18 5.74 -4.53
C GLY A 344 0.81 6.52 -3.67
N ALA A 345 1.45 7.55 -4.24
CA ALA A 345 2.35 8.45 -3.51
C ALA A 345 1.58 9.26 -2.45
N ALA A 346 0.43 9.82 -2.81
CA ALA A 346 -0.44 10.54 -1.87
C ALA A 346 -0.84 9.66 -0.67
N GLY A 347 -1.17 8.38 -0.91
CA GLY A 347 -1.42 7.42 0.16
C GLY A 347 -0.20 7.18 1.05
N GLY A 348 0.99 7.08 0.47
CA GLY A 348 2.23 6.93 1.22
C GLY A 348 2.54 8.14 2.11
N PHE A 349 2.37 9.35 1.59
CA PHE A 349 2.49 10.59 2.39
C PHE A 349 1.38 10.69 3.44
N GLY A 350 0.13 10.32 3.09
CA GLY A 350 -0.96 10.23 4.05
C GLY A 350 -0.68 9.25 5.19
N GLY A 351 0.11 8.18 4.92
CA GLY A 351 0.56 7.23 5.94
C GLY A 351 1.71 7.74 6.82
N PHE A 352 2.47 8.72 6.34
CA PHE A 352 3.60 9.30 7.08
C PHE A 352 3.16 10.33 8.13
N LEU A 353 2.17 11.17 7.80
CA LEU A 353 1.74 12.28 8.69
C LEU A 353 1.05 11.81 9.99
N PRO A 354 0.08 10.87 9.98
CA PRO A 354 -0.65 10.49 11.18
C PRO A 354 0.23 9.90 12.30
N PRO A 355 1.23 9.04 12.03
CA PRO A 355 2.18 8.61 13.05
C PRO A 355 2.87 9.76 13.77
N LEU A 356 3.29 10.79 13.04
CA LEU A 356 3.92 11.97 13.62
C LEU A 356 2.94 12.75 14.51
N LEU A 357 1.67 12.90 14.05
CA LEU A 357 0.62 13.54 14.83
C LEU A 357 0.31 12.77 16.11
N LEU A 358 0.21 11.44 16.05
CA LEU A 358 -0.02 10.58 17.22
C LEU A 358 1.11 10.73 18.24
N GLY A 359 2.36 10.70 17.79
CA GLY A 359 3.52 10.92 18.67
C GLY A 359 3.53 12.31 19.30
N PHE A 360 3.29 13.36 18.49
CA PHE A 360 3.27 14.74 18.95
C PHE A 360 2.12 15.00 19.95
N THR A 361 0.91 14.53 19.65
CA THR A 361 -0.25 14.73 20.54
C THR A 361 -0.04 13.99 21.86
N TYR A 362 0.49 12.79 21.83
CA TYR A 362 0.81 12.06 23.06
C TYR A 362 1.88 12.77 23.91
N GLN A 363 2.94 13.26 23.29
CA GLN A 363 4.01 13.97 23.97
C GLN A 363 3.52 15.25 24.68
N ARG A 364 2.55 15.94 24.07
CA ARG A 364 2.01 17.22 24.60
C ARG A 364 0.82 17.06 25.54
N MET A 365 -0.04 16.09 25.27
CA MET A 365 -1.35 15.97 25.91
C MET A 365 -1.51 14.65 26.68
N HIS A 366 -0.52 13.77 26.66
CA HIS A 366 -0.58 12.41 27.22
C HIS A 366 -1.82 11.61 26.75
N SER A 367 -2.33 11.93 25.56
CA SER A 367 -3.53 11.33 24.98
C SER A 367 -3.44 11.22 23.46
N TYR A 368 -4.01 10.16 22.90
CA TYR A 368 -4.17 9.96 21.46
C TYR A 368 -5.49 10.50 20.91
N SER A 369 -6.40 11.00 21.80
CA SER A 369 -7.76 11.41 21.45
C SER A 369 -7.79 12.45 20.34
N LEU A 370 -6.94 13.48 20.42
CA LEU A 370 -6.89 14.54 19.40
C LEU A 370 -6.53 13.99 18.02
N ALA A 371 -5.56 13.10 17.92
CA ALA A 371 -5.17 12.52 16.63
C ALA A 371 -6.28 11.64 16.03
N LEU A 372 -7.03 10.91 16.87
CA LEU A 372 -8.18 10.11 16.44
C LEU A 372 -9.37 10.98 16.01
N ILE A 373 -9.59 12.11 16.69
CA ILE A 373 -10.59 13.11 16.27
C ILE A 373 -10.18 13.75 14.94
N LEU A 374 -8.90 14.08 14.76
CA LEU A 374 -8.40 14.59 13.47
C LEU A 374 -8.61 13.60 12.33
N LEU A 375 -8.48 12.30 12.59
CA LEU A 375 -8.85 11.26 11.63
C LEU A 375 -10.34 11.32 11.27
N ALA A 376 -11.22 11.46 12.26
CA ALA A 376 -12.66 11.60 12.03
C ALA A 376 -12.97 12.85 11.18
N VAL A 377 -12.33 13.99 11.48
CA VAL A 377 -12.46 15.23 10.69
C VAL A 377 -11.96 15.02 9.25
N ALA A 378 -10.81 14.39 9.06
CA ALA A 378 -10.27 14.09 7.74
C ALA A 378 -11.20 13.15 6.94
N ALA A 379 -11.75 12.12 7.59
CA ALA A 379 -12.71 11.22 6.97
C ALA A 379 -14.03 11.93 6.60
N PHE A 380 -14.52 12.83 7.47
CA PHE A 380 -15.70 13.65 7.22
C PHE A 380 -15.49 14.61 6.03
N THR A 381 -14.34 15.28 6.00
CA THR A 381 -13.97 16.17 4.89
C THR A 381 -13.90 15.40 3.57
N ALA A 382 -13.26 14.22 3.58
CA ALA A 382 -13.20 13.33 2.43
C ALA A 382 -14.59 12.83 1.99
N LEU A 383 -15.49 12.54 2.93
CA LEU A 383 -16.87 12.14 2.65
C LEU A 383 -17.65 13.24 1.93
N ILE A 384 -17.61 14.48 2.47
CA ILE A 384 -18.26 15.64 1.83
C ILE A 384 -17.68 15.87 0.44
N TYR A 385 -16.34 15.79 0.33
CA TYR A 385 -15.65 15.98 -0.93
C TYR A 385 -16.11 14.97 -1.98
N ILE A 386 -16.10 13.67 -1.69
CA ILE A 386 -16.59 12.62 -2.60
C ILE A 386 -18.07 12.80 -2.90
N HIS A 387 -18.89 13.12 -1.90
CA HIS A 387 -20.32 13.29 -2.10
C HIS A 387 -20.63 14.38 -3.12
N ARG A 388 -19.96 15.53 -2.99
CA ARG A 388 -20.15 16.67 -3.91
C ARG A 388 -19.57 16.40 -5.29
N ARG A 389 -18.39 15.77 -5.36
CA ARG A 389 -17.62 15.63 -6.59
C ARG A 389 -18.11 14.55 -7.52
N PHE A 390 -18.46 13.41 -6.98
CA PHE A 390 -18.89 12.26 -7.79
C PHE A 390 -20.41 12.22 -8.00
N LYS A 391 -21.12 13.35 -7.77
CA LYS A 391 -22.56 13.45 -7.99
C LYS A 391 -22.90 13.48 -9.49
N ASP A 392 -22.07 14.15 -10.29
CA ASP A 392 -22.25 14.25 -11.75
C ASP A 392 -21.66 13.03 -12.45
N LYS A 393 -22.54 12.12 -12.90
CA LYS A 393 -22.17 10.97 -13.73
C LYS A 393 -21.40 11.35 -15.01
N ASN A 394 -21.57 12.59 -15.50
CA ASN A 394 -20.98 13.08 -16.73
C ASN A 394 -19.56 13.65 -16.56
N LEU A 395 -19.10 13.92 -15.34
CA LEU A 395 -17.81 14.58 -15.12
C LEU A 395 -16.61 13.68 -15.51
N TYR A 396 -16.77 12.37 -15.47
CA TYR A 396 -15.74 11.38 -15.80
C TYR A 396 -16.00 10.64 -17.11
N ALA A 397 -17.12 10.88 -17.78
CA ALA A 397 -17.40 10.34 -19.11
C ALA A 397 -16.61 11.08 -20.21
N MET A 398 -16.02 12.23 -19.91
CA MET A 398 -15.22 13.04 -20.83
C MET A 398 -13.70 12.92 -20.65
N VAL A 399 -13.22 12.03 -19.76
CA VAL A 399 -11.77 11.88 -19.51
C VAL A 399 -11.19 10.64 -20.20
#